data_61619ce3914d52fd806b95760885cb89
#
_entry.id   61619ce3914d52fd806b95760885cb89
#
_cell.length_a   1.000
_cell.length_b   1.000
_cell.length_c   1.000
_cell.angle_alpha   90.00
_cell.angle_beta   90.00
_cell.angle_gamma   90.00
#
_symmetry.space_group_name_H-M   'P 1'
#
loop_
_entity.id
_entity.type
_entity.pdbx_description
1 polymer ?
#
loop_
_entity_poly.entity_id
_entity_poly.type
_entity_poly.pdbx_seq_one_letter_code
_entity_poly.pdbx_strand_id
1 'polypeptide(L)'
;MSTGWIVLGVIVILVILAFGAYNRLVTLSQRVNQAFADIDVQLKQRHDLIPNLVETVKGYASHERGTLDDVIKARSAAVSAQGPGQVAAAENQLTGALGRLIALSESYPDLKANANFQQLSNELSDLENKIAASRRFFNNTVQEYNTGIQQMPAALFAGMFGFTRKDFFDLGASRAEVEQPPVVKF
;
A
#
# COMPACT_ATOMS: atom_id res chain seq x y z
N MET A 1 24.37 5.48 51.82
CA MET A 1 24.58 5.31 50.35
C MET A 1 24.69 6.71 49.80
N SER A 2 25.83 7.02 49.13
CA SER A 2 26.06 8.39 48.65
C SER A 2 25.08 8.70 47.52
N THR A 3 24.55 9.90 47.46
CA THR A 3 23.63 10.41 46.41
C THR A 3 24.16 10.11 45.00
N GLY A 4 25.50 10.04 44.85
CA GLY A 4 26.18 9.69 43.59
C GLY A 4 25.84 8.29 43.06
N TRP A 5 25.70 7.28 43.90
CA TRP A 5 25.34 5.93 43.48
C TRP A 5 23.88 5.83 43.02
N ILE A 6 23.00 6.62 43.61
CA ILE A 6 21.58 6.69 43.20
C ILE A 6 21.48 7.34 41.83
N VAL A 7 22.20 8.45 41.60
CA VAL A 7 22.22 9.14 40.31
C VAL A 7 22.82 8.23 39.23
N LEU A 8 23.91 7.53 39.51
CA LEU A 8 24.51 6.57 38.59
C LEU A 8 23.52 5.44 38.23
N GLY A 9 22.80 4.89 39.22
CA GLY A 9 21.80 3.86 38.99
C GLY A 9 20.64 4.34 38.09
N VAL A 10 20.15 5.55 38.31
CA VAL A 10 19.11 6.16 37.45
C VAL A 10 19.60 6.33 36.01
N ILE A 11 20.81 6.82 35.81
CA ILE A 11 21.40 6.99 34.46
C ILE A 11 21.50 5.63 33.75
N VAL A 12 21.97 4.59 34.42
CA VAL A 12 22.08 3.24 33.83
C VAL A 12 20.72 2.71 33.42
N ILE A 13 19.69 2.89 34.25
CA ILE A 13 18.31 2.49 33.93
C ILE A 13 17.81 3.25 32.70
N LEU A 14 18.00 4.56 32.63
CA LEU A 14 17.58 5.37 31.48
C LEU A 14 18.28 4.92 30.19
N VAL A 15 19.58 4.61 30.25
CA VAL A 15 20.34 4.10 29.10
C VAL A 15 19.77 2.75 28.64
N ILE A 16 19.51 1.82 29.55
CA ILE A 16 18.91 0.51 29.20
C ILE A 16 17.54 0.69 28.54
N LEU A 17 16.69 1.57 29.09
CA LEU A 17 15.37 1.88 28.52
C LEU A 17 15.48 2.50 27.14
N ALA A 18 16.44 3.41 26.92
CA ALA A 18 16.68 4.03 25.62
C ALA A 18 17.12 3.00 24.57
N PHE A 19 18.05 2.09 24.91
CA PHE A 19 18.46 1.02 23.99
C PHE A 19 17.31 0.06 23.67
N GLY A 20 16.52 -0.33 24.66
CA GLY A 20 15.34 -1.17 24.44
C GLY A 20 14.32 -0.51 23.53
N ALA A 21 14.03 0.78 23.78
CA ALA A 21 13.12 1.57 22.96
C ALA A 21 13.62 1.72 21.51
N TYR A 22 14.92 2.01 21.33
CA TYR A 22 15.56 2.12 20.02
C TYR A 22 15.42 0.82 19.22
N ASN A 23 15.82 -0.31 19.79
CA ASN A 23 15.76 -1.60 19.11
C ASN A 23 14.33 -1.97 18.70
N ARG A 24 13.34 -1.71 19.57
CA ARG A 24 11.91 -1.92 19.26
C ARG A 24 11.47 -1.04 18.10
N LEU A 25 11.80 0.24 18.09
CA LEU A 25 11.42 1.17 17.03
C LEU A 25 12.08 0.83 15.69
N VAL A 26 13.35 0.40 15.71
CA VAL A 26 14.03 -0.12 14.51
C VAL A 26 13.29 -1.33 13.96
N THR A 27 12.92 -2.29 14.80
CA THR A 27 12.18 -3.48 14.37
C THR A 27 10.85 -3.11 13.74
N LEU A 28 10.07 -2.22 14.38
CA LEU A 28 8.79 -1.75 13.84
C LEU A 28 8.97 -1.01 12.51
N SER A 29 10.00 -0.17 12.41
CA SER A 29 10.31 0.55 11.17
C SER A 29 10.65 -0.41 10.03
N GLN A 30 11.44 -1.46 10.29
CA GLN A 30 11.78 -2.47 9.28
C GLN A 30 10.57 -3.30 8.85
N ARG A 31 9.64 -3.61 9.77
CA ARG A 31 8.38 -4.27 9.41
C ARG A 31 7.53 -3.44 8.44
N VAL A 32 7.48 -2.12 8.63
CA VAL A 32 6.79 -1.23 7.68
C VAL A 32 7.45 -1.27 6.31
N ASN A 33 8.78 -1.21 6.25
CA ASN A 33 9.52 -1.27 4.99
C ASN A 33 9.30 -2.60 4.26
N GLN A 34 9.31 -3.72 5.00
CA GLN A 34 9.00 -5.05 4.44
C GLN A 34 7.57 -5.12 3.91
N ALA A 35 6.59 -4.66 4.68
CA ALA A 35 5.19 -4.65 4.24
C ALA A 35 4.97 -3.79 2.98
N PHE A 36 5.72 -2.71 2.80
CA PHE A 36 5.68 -1.91 1.58
C PHE A 36 6.29 -2.67 0.39
N ALA A 37 7.43 -3.32 0.59
CA ALA A 37 8.05 -4.16 -0.44
C ALA A 37 7.13 -5.31 -0.89
N ASP A 38 6.33 -5.89 0.01
CA ASP A 38 5.34 -6.91 -0.33
C ASP A 38 4.23 -6.35 -1.24
N ILE A 39 3.81 -5.09 -1.06
CA ILE A 39 2.90 -4.40 -1.98
C ILE A 39 3.58 -4.24 -3.35
N ASP A 40 4.82 -3.75 -3.40
CA ASP A 40 5.53 -3.50 -4.64
C ASP A 40 5.66 -4.77 -5.50
N VAL A 41 5.86 -5.93 -4.88
CA VAL A 41 5.89 -7.23 -5.59
C VAL A 41 4.55 -7.50 -6.29
N GLN A 42 3.43 -7.29 -5.62
CA GLN A 42 2.10 -7.53 -6.21
C GLN A 42 1.78 -6.50 -7.31
N LEU A 43 2.15 -5.23 -7.08
CA LEU A 43 1.97 -4.16 -8.07
C LEU A 43 2.80 -4.43 -9.33
N LYS A 44 4.05 -4.88 -9.16
CA LYS A 44 4.89 -5.26 -10.30
C LYS A 44 4.25 -6.38 -11.12
N GLN A 45 3.76 -7.44 -10.49
CA GLN A 45 3.06 -8.52 -11.18
C GLN A 45 1.85 -8.01 -11.96
N ARG A 46 1.06 -7.10 -11.36
CA ARG A 46 -0.07 -6.46 -12.04
C ARG A 46 0.38 -5.66 -13.26
N HIS A 47 1.43 -4.83 -13.12
CA HIS A 47 1.96 -4.02 -14.20
C HIS A 47 2.50 -4.87 -15.36
N ASP A 48 3.04 -6.06 -15.08
CA ASP A 48 3.61 -6.97 -16.08
C ASP A 48 2.51 -7.69 -16.89
N LEU A 49 1.28 -7.84 -16.35
CA LEU A 49 0.14 -8.41 -17.08
C LEU A 49 -0.52 -7.43 -18.06
N ILE A 50 -0.47 -6.13 -17.77
CA ILE A 50 -1.23 -5.11 -18.53
C ILE A 50 -0.87 -5.06 -20.01
N PRO A 51 0.40 -5.12 -20.46
CA PRO A 51 0.72 -5.12 -21.87
C PRO A 51 0.04 -6.26 -22.64
N ASN A 52 0.01 -7.46 -22.06
CA ASN A 52 -0.63 -8.62 -22.69
C ASN A 52 -2.15 -8.44 -22.78
N LEU A 53 -2.77 -7.84 -21.74
CA LEU A 53 -4.19 -7.51 -21.77
C LEU A 53 -4.50 -6.48 -22.87
N VAL A 54 -3.71 -5.40 -22.95
CA VAL A 54 -3.86 -4.34 -23.95
C VAL A 54 -3.74 -4.91 -25.37
N GLU A 55 -2.74 -5.73 -25.66
CA GLU A 55 -2.56 -6.37 -26.97
C GLU A 55 -3.72 -7.34 -27.30
N THR A 56 -4.20 -8.09 -26.31
CA THR A 56 -5.36 -8.97 -26.52
C THR A 56 -6.61 -8.16 -26.87
N VAL A 57 -6.89 -7.09 -26.13
CA VAL A 57 -8.07 -6.22 -26.40
C VAL A 57 -7.93 -5.50 -27.75
N LYS A 58 -6.74 -5.03 -28.09
CA LYS A 58 -6.47 -4.34 -29.36
C LYS A 58 -6.77 -5.20 -30.58
N GLY A 59 -6.60 -6.51 -30.48
CA GLY A 59 -6.95 -7.46 -31.55
C GLY A 59 -8.45 -7.49 -31.89
N TYR A 60 -9.33 -7.13 -30.94
CA TYR A 60 -10.79 -7.18 -31.11
C TYR A 60 -11.42 -5.78 -31.14
N ALA A 61 -10.84 -4.80 -30.44
CA ALA A 61 -11.39 -3.47 -30.21
C ALA A 61 -10.38 -2.38 -30.62
N SER A 62 -9.77 -2.49 -31.80
CA SER A 62 -8.73 -1.56 -32.30
C SER A 62 -9.22 -0.11 -32.47
N HIS A 63 -10.51 0.13 -32.55
CA HIS A 63 -11.11 1.47 -32.64
C HIS A 63 -11.17 2.19 -31.29
N GLU A 64 -11.01 1.47 -30.17
CA GLU A 64 -11.09 1.98 -28.79
C GLU A 64 -9.75 2.56 -28.29
N ARG A 65 -9.10 3.32 -29.16
CA ARG A 65 -7.74 3.86 -28.88
C ARG A 65 -7.67 4.67 -27.59
N GLY A 66 -8.72 5.44 -27.28
CA GLY A 66 -8.75 6.28 -26.07
C GLY A 66 -8.66 5.44 -24.79
N THR A 67 -9.45 4.37 -24.69
CA THR A 67 -9.43 3.47 -23.52
C THR A 67 -8.11 2.73 -23.39
N LEU A 68 -7.52 2.27 -24.50
CA LEU A 68 -6.22 1.61 -24.49
C LEU A 68 -5.10 2.57 -24.09
N ASP A 69 -5.08 3.79 -24.63
CA ASP A 69 -4.11 4.82 -24.28
C ASP A 69 -4.20 5.25 -22.81
N ASP A 70 -5.42 5.35 -22.26
CA ASP A 70 -5.63 5.65 -20.84
C ASP A 70 -5.00 4.60 -19.94
N VAL A 71 -5.14 3.32 -20.26
CA VAL A 71 -4.50 2.23 -19.50
C VAL A 71 -2.99 2.31 -19.57
N ILE A 72 -2.43 2.55 -20.76
CA ILE A 72 -0.98 2.65 -20.96
C ILE A 72 -0.41 3.84 -20.17
N LYS A 73 -1.07 5.00 -20.22
CA LYS A 73 -0.67 6.20 -19.47
C LYS A 73 -0.76 5.97 -17.95
N ALA A 74 -1.87 5.41 -17.49
CA ALA A 74 -2.07 5.12 -16.06
C ALA A 74 -1.01 4.12 -15.55
N ARG A 75 -0.71 3.06 -16.33
CA ARG A 75 0.38 2.13 -16.00
C ARG A 75 1.73 2.82 -15.92
N SER A 76 2.05 3.69 -16.89
CA SER A 76 3.32 4.43 -16.89
C SER A 76 3.45 5.32 -15.65
N ALA A 77 2.37 6.01 -15.26
CA ALA A 77 2.32 6.82 -14.04
C ALA A 77 2.50 5.96 -12.79
N ALA A 78 1.85 4.77 -12.72
CA ALA A 78 1.95 3.86 -11.60
C ALA A 78 3.37 3.30 -11.43
N VAL A 79 4.03 2.90 -12.52
CA VAL A 79 5.42 2.40 -12.51
C VAL A 79 6.43 3.48 -12.05
N SER A 80 6.16 4.76 -12.33
CA SER A 80 7.06 5.86 -11.95
C SER A 80 6.77 6.46 -10.57
N ALA A 81 5.67 6.09 -9.93
CA ALA A 81 5.26 6.61 -8.63
C ALA A 81 6.21 6.13 -7.52
N GLN A 82 6.47 7.01 -6.53
CA GLN A 82 7.36 6.72 -5.42
C GLN A 82 6.70 7.03 -4.07
N GLY A 83 6.91 6.12 -3.14
CA GLY A 83 6.37 6.24 -1.79
C GLY A 83 4.86 5.94 -1.69
N PRO A 84 4.35 5.62 -0.49
CA PRO A 84 3.02 5.07 -0.31
C PRO A 84 1.89 5.93 -0.87
N GLY A 85 1.96 7.26 -0.69
CA GLY A 85 0.89 8.18 -1.13
C GLY A 85 0.81 8.32 -2.65
N GLN A 86 1.96 8.49 -3.35
CA GLN A 86 1.97 8.61 -4.82
C GLN A 86 1.59 7.27 -5.48
N VAL A 87 2.12 6.16 -4.95
CA VAL A 87 1.79 4.82 -5.43
C VAL A 87 0.28 4.58 -5.29
N ALA A 88 -0.31 4.89 -4.13
CA ALA A 88 -1.75 4.73 -3.91
C ALA A 88 -2.59 5.54 -4.92
N ALA A 89 -2.24 6.80 -5.15
CA ALA A 89 -2.96 7.67 -6.08
C ALA A 89 -2.87 7.15 -7.53
N ALA A 90 -1.66 6.76 -7.97
CA ALA A 90 -1.43 6.26 -9.32
C ALA A 90 -2.12 4.89 -9.55
N GLU A 91 -2.08 3.99 -8.57
CA GLU A 91 -2.75 2.69 -8.63
C GLU A 91 -4.26 2.82 -8.66
N ASN A 92 -4.85 3.79 -7.96
CA ASN A 92 -6.28 4.07 -8.05
C ASN A 92 -6.69 4.53 -9.46
N GLN A 93 -5.87 5.36 -10.12
CA GLN A 93 -6.10 5.76 -11.52
C GLN A 93 -6.00 4.54 -12.46
N LEU A 94 -5.00 3.69 -12.26
CA LEU A 94 -4.82 2.47 -13.05
C LEU A 94 -6.00 1.50 -12.87
N THR A 95 -6.48 1.31 -11.64
CA THR A 95 -7.66 0.49 -11.34
C THR A 95 -8.88 1.02 -12.09
N GLY A 96 -9.10 2.34 -12.09
CA GLY A 96 -10.19 2.95 -12.86
C GLY A 96 -10.07 2.75 -14.38
N ALA A 97 -8.86 2.87 -14.92
CA ALA A 97 -8.60 2.65 -16.35
C ALA A 97 -8.82 1.18 -16.75
N LEU A 98 -8.32 0.23 -15.94
CA LEU A 98 -8.53 -1.21 -16.15
C LEU A 98 -10.00 -1.60 -16.04
N GLY A 99 -10.73 -1.02 -15.09
CA GLY A 99 -12.18 -1.23 -14.96
C GLY A 99 -12.94 -0.84 -16.24
N ARG A 100 -12.60 0.32 -16.85
CA ARG A 100 -13.18 0.73 -18.13
C ARG A 100 -12.81 -0.22 -19.26
N LEU A 101 -11.55 -0.68 -19.31
CA LEU A 101 -11.09 -1.64 -20.33
C LEU A 101 -11.82 -2.99 -20.22
N ILE A 102 -12.02 -3.49 -19.00
CA ILE A 102 -12.75 -4.74 -18.77
C ILE A 102 -14.24 -4.56 -19.14
N ALA A 103 -14.86 -3.44 -18.74
CA ALA A 103 -16.25 -3.14 -19.10
C ALA A 103 -16.46 -3.07 -20.63
N LEU A 104 -15.45 -2.63 -21.39
CA LEU A 104 -15.49 -2.60 -22.84
C LEU A 104 -15.75 -3.99 -23.45
N SER A 105 -15.26 -5.06 -22.83
CA SER A 105 -15.48 -6.43 -23.30
C SER A 105 -16.96 -6.83 -23.40
N GLU A 106 -17.83 -6.17 -22.64
CA GLU A 106 -19.28 -6.40 -22.75
C GLU A 106 -19.87 -5.99 -24.10
N SER A 107 -19.23 -5.03 -24.79
CA SER A 107 -19.61 -4.58 -26.13
C SER A 107 -18.97 -5.40 -27.26
N TYR A 108 -18.03 -6.30 -26.91
CA TYR A 108 -17.28 -7.13 -27.86
C TYR A 108 -17.38 -8.61 -27.46
N PRO A 109 -18.45 -9.34 -27.87
CA PRO A 109 -18.68 -10.73 -27.46
C PRO A 109 -17.52 -11.69 -27.78
N ASP A 110 -16.85 -11.49 -28.92
CA ASP A 110 -15.69 -12.31 -29.32
C ASP A 110 -14.48 -12.10 -28.38
N LEU A 111 -14.25 -10.87 -27.92
CA LEU A 111 -13.24 -10.57 -26.91
C LEU A 111 -13.60 -11.23 -25.58
N LYS A 112 -14.86 -11.09 -25.15
CA LYS A 112 -15.35 -11.67 -23.90
C LYS A 112 -15.22 -13.19 -23.89
N ALA A 113 -15.39 -13.84 -25.04
CA ALA A 113 -15.24 -15.29 -25.22
C ALA A 113 -13.79 -15.74 -25.38
N ASN A 114 -12.84 -14.81 -25.58
CA ASN A 114 -11.43 -15.15 -25.76
C ASN A 114 -10.80 -15.71 -24.47
N ALA A 115 -10.22 -16.91 -24.55
CA ALA A 115 -9.64 -17.60 -23.39
C ALA A 115 -8.49 -16.82 -22.72
N ASN A 116 -7.63 -16.18 -23.52
CA ASN A 116 -6.53 -15.38 -22.99
C ASN A 116 -7.04 -14.14 -22.23
N PHE A 117 -8.06 -13.48 -22.79
CA PHE A 117 -8.69 -12.34 -22.10
C PHE A 117 -9.29 -12.75 -20.75
N GLN A 118 -10.02 -13.87 -20.73
CA GLN A 118 -10.61 -14.40 -19.50
C GLN A 118 -9.54 -14.76 -18.46
N GLN A 119 -8.47 -15.44 -18.89
CA GLN A 119 -7.37 -15.79 -18.01
C GLN A 119 -6.71 -14.54 -17.42
N LEU A 120 -6.32 -13.56 -18.24
CA LEU A 120 -5.70 -12.31 -17.80
C LEU A 120 -6.61 -11.51 -16.86
N SER A 121 -7.92 -11.47 -17.15
CA SER A 121 -8.89 -10.79 -16.28
C SER A 121 -9.03 -11.47 -14.92
N ASN A 122 -9.00 -12.80 -14.86
CA ASN A 122 -9.04 -13.56 -13.61
C ASN A 122 -7.74 -13.35 -12.82
N GLU A 123 -6.57 -13.40 -13.48
CA GLU A 123 -5.28 -13.12 -12.83
C GLU A 123 -5.21 -11.71 -12.27
N LEU A 124 -5.73 -10.71 -12.99
CA LEU A 124 -5.82 -9.32 -12.48
C LEU A 124 -6.75 -9.21 -11.26
N SER A 125 -7.89 -9.92 -11.28
CA SER A 125 -8.81 -9.95 -10.13
C SER A 125 -8.17 -10.59 -8.90
N ASP A 126 -7.42 -11.68 -9.08
CA ASP A 126 -6.68 -12.32 -7.99
C ASP A 126 -5.59 -11.40 -7.43
N LEU A 127 -4.87 -10.69 -8.31
CA LEU A 127 -3.86 -9.71 -7.88
C LEU A 127 -4.48 -8.54 -7.14
N GLU A 128 -5.65 -8.04 -7.56
CA GLU A 128 -6.37 -6.98 -6.85
C GLU A 128 -6.69 -7.40 -5.41
N ASN A 129 -7.15 -8.63 -5.21
CA ASN A 129 -7.40 -9.18 -3.87
C ASN A 129 -6.11 -9.28 -3.03
N LYS A 130 -5.00 -9.72 -3.63
CA LYS A 130 -3.69 -9.78 -2.97
C LYS A 130 -3.17 -8.39 -2.61
N ILE A 131 -3.28 -7.41 -3.53
CA ILE A 131 -2.91 -6.02 -3.31
C ILE A 131 -3.74 -5.43 -2.17
N ALA A 132 -5.05 -5.66 -2.16
CA ALA A 132 -5.92 -5.18 -1.08
C ALA A 132 -5.54 -5.79 0.29
N ALA A 133 -5.17 -7.05 0.33
CA ALA A 133 -4.67 -7.70 1.55
C ALA A 133 -3.33 -7.11 2.01
N SER A 134 -2.37 -6.93 1.09
CA SER A 134 -1.06 -6.34 1.38
C SER A 134 -1.17 -4.89 1.85
N ARG A 135 -2.08 -4.08 1.26
CA ARG A 135 -2.37 -2.71 1.71
C ARG A 135 -2.91 -2.68 3.15
N ARG A 136 -3.84 -3.57 3.49
CA ARG A 136 -4.34 -3.67 4.89
C ARG A 136 -3.22 -4.05 5.85
N PHE A 137 -2.38 -5.01 5.48
CA PHE A 137 -1.24 -5.41 6.30
C PHE A 137 -0.24 -4.25 6.49
N PHE A 138 0.11 -3.54 5.42
CA PHE A 138 0.97 -2.34 5.49
C PHE A 138 0.39 -1.29 6.43
N ASN A 139 -0.88 -0.94 6.28
CA ASN A 139 -1.52 0.05 7.13
C ASN A 139 -1.52 -0.36 8.61
N ASN A 140 -1.70 -1.66 8.90
CA ASN A 140 -1.60 -2.17 10.27
C ASN A 140 -0.17 -2.03 10.82
N THR A 141 0.87 -2.32 10.02
CA THR A 141 2.27 -2.14 10.44
C THR A 141 2.63 -0.66 10.64
N VAL A 142 2.12 0.24 9.79
CA VAL A 142 2.26 1.69 9.96
C VAL A 142 1.58 2.15 11.25
N GLN A 143 0.38 1.67 11.53
CA GLN A 143 -0.35 1.99 12.77
C GLN A 143 0.44 1.51 14.00
N GLU A 144 0.96 0.28 13.98
CA GLU A 144 1.77 -0.27 15.08
C GLU A 144 3.04 0.58 15.31
N TYR A 145 3.74 0.94 14.23
CA TYR A 145 4.92 1.81 14.30
C TYR A 145 4.56 3.20 14.83
N ASN A 146 3.54 3.85 14.28
CA ASN A 146 3.11 5.19 14.68
C ASN A 146 2.64 5.23 16.14
N THR A 147 2.03 4.16 16.63
CA THR A 147 1.69 3.98 18.03
C THR A 147 2.96 3.77 18.86
N GLY A 148 3.89 2.94 18.39
CA GLY A 148 5.13 2.64 19.08
C GLY A 148 5.99 3.87 19.36
N ILE A 149 6.07 4.83 18.44
CA ILE A 149 6.81 6.09 18.64
C ILE A 149 6.15 7.04 19.65
N GLN A 150 4.87 6.83 19.99
CA GLN A 150 4.10 7.65 20.91
C GLN A 150 3.95 7.01 22.31
N GLN A 151 4.25 5.71 22.45
CA GLN A 151 4.18 5.00 23.72
C GLN A 151 5.44 5.19 24.57
N MET A 152 5.25 5.24 25.90
CA MET A 152 6.37 5.28 26.84
C MET A 152 7.06 3.88 26.91
N PRO A 153 8.39 3.81 27.11
CA PRO A 153 9.33 4.92 27.20
C PRO A 153 9.80 5.48 25.84
N ALA A 154 9.45 4.87 24.71
CA ALA A 154 9.94 5.20 23.37
C ALA A 154 9.66 6.67 22.99
N ALA A 155 8.51 7.23 23.41
CA ALA A 155 8.13 8.61 23.12
C ALA A 155 9.16 9.65 23.60
N LEU A 156 9.93 9.34 24.66
CA LEU A 156 10.99 10.23 25.18
C LEU A 156 12.22 10.28 24.26
N PHE A 157 12.44 9.22 23.49
CA PHE A 157 13.67 9.03 22.73
C PHE A 157 13.46 9.06 21.21
N ALA A 158 12.24 8.82 20.74
CA ALA A 158 11.93 8.67 19.32
C ALA A 158 12.40 9.87 18.50
N GLY A 159 12.11 11.09 18.93
CA GLY A 159 12.53 12.31 18.23
C GLY A 159 14.04 12.48 18.20
N MET A 160 14.76 12.11 19.27
CA MET A 160 16.23 12.17 19.34
C MET A 160 16.89 11.21 18.36
N PHE A 161 16.27 10.06 18.10
CA PHE A 161 16.75 9.05 17.17
C PHE A 161 16.22 9.22 15.74
N GLY A 162 15.49 10.28 15.47
CA GLY A 162 14.97 10.59 14.13
C GLY A 162 13.78 9.72 13.70
N PHE A 163 13.12 9.03 14.62
CA PHE A 163 11.89 8.29 14.30
C PHE A 163 10.71 9.25 14.20
N THR A 164 10.19 9.38 12.98
CA THR A 164 9.03 10.20 12.65
C THR A 164 7.85 9.34 12.23
N ARG A 165 6.64 9.90 12.26
CA ARG A 165 5.44 9.20 11.79
C ARG A 165 5.59 8.83 10.32
N LYS A 166 5.09 7.64 9.98
CA LYS A 166 5.00 7.16 8.60
C LYS A 166 3.57 7.30 8.08
N ASP A 167 3.45 7.56 6.78
CA ASP A 167 2.18 7.72 6.11
C ASP A 167 1.54 6.37 5.82
N PHE A 168 0.21 6.35 5.86
CA PHE A 168 -0.58 5.20 5.44
C PHE A 168 -0.64 5.12 3.92
N PHE A 169 -0.84 3.90 3.42
CA PHE A 169 -1.29 3.72 2.05
C PHE A 169 -2.75 4.19 1.97
N ASP A 170 -3.04 5.16 1.12
CA ASP A 170 -4.36 5.78 1.08
C ASP A 170 -5.45 4.73 0.78
N LEU A 171 -6.50 4.76 1.58
CA LEU A 171 -7.67 3.88 1.43
C LEU A 171 -8.64 4.37 0.35
N GLY A 172 -8.33 5.50 -0.32
CA GLY A 172 -9.22 6.10 -1.33
C GLY A 172 -10.58 6.49 -0.75
N ALA A 173 -11.64 6.26 -1.51
CA ALA A 173 -13.02 6.57 -1.10
C ALA A 173 -13.47 5.84 0.18
N SER A 174 -12.88 4.68 0.50
CA SER A 174 -13.18 3.92 1.71
C SER A 174 -12.81 4.66 3.02
N ARG A 175 -11.97 5.70 2.93
CA ARG A 175 -11.62 6.50 4.11
C ARG A 175 -12.84 7.24 4.68
N ALA A 176 -13.68 7.77 3.81
CA ALA A 176 -14.91 8.48 4.21
C ALA A 176 -15.95 7.54 4.85
N GLU A 177 -15.97 6.26 4.43
CA GLU A 177 -16.87 5.25 5.01
C GLU A 177 -16.38 4.75 6.38
N VAL A 178 -15.06 4.65 6.57
CA VAL A 178 -14.47 4.21 7.85
C VAL A 178 -14.49 5.32 8.91
N GLU A 179 -14.43 6.59 8.49
CA GLU A 179 -14.49 7.75 9.40
C GLU A 179 -15.92 8.07 9.87
N GLN A 180 -16.96 7.51 9.22
CA GLN A 180 -18.33 7.66 9.72
C GLN A 180 -18.63 6.60 10.79
N PRO A 181 -18.93 6.98 12.04
CA PRO A 181 -19.35 6.01 13.04
C PRO A 181 -20.62 5.32 12.56
N PRO A 182 -20.79 4.00 12.80
CA PRO A 182 -21.98 3.28 12.39
C PRO A 182 -23.21 3.93 13.01
N VAL A 183 -24.16 4.37 12.16
CA VAL A 183 -25.44 4.91 12.60
C VAL A 183 -26.24 3.74 13.14
N VAL A 184 -26.23 3.56 14.46
CA VAL A 184 -27.10 2.60 15.14
C VAL A 184 -28.50 3.20 15.13
N LYS A 185 -29.38 2.73 14.28
CA LYS A 185 -30.83 2.99 14.37
C LYS A 185 -31.41 1.97 15.34
N PHE A 186 -31.91 2.49 16.47
CA PHE A 186 -32.76 1.73 17.38
C PHE A 186 -34.19 1.71 16.85
#